data_c37187e5101114327e1314575cc06883
#
_entry.id   c37187e5101114327e1314575cc06883
#
_cell.length_a   1.000
_cell.length_b   1.000
_cell.length_c   1.000
_cell.angle_alpha   90.00
_cell.angle_beta   90.00
_cell.angle_gamma   90.00
#
_symmetry.space_group_name_H-M   'P 1'
#
loop_
_entity.id
_entity.type
_entity.pdbx_description
1 polymer ?
#
loop_
_entity_poly.entity_id
_entity_poly.type
_entity_poly.pdbx_seq_one_letter_code
_entity_poly.pdbx_strand_id
1 'polypeptide(L)'
;MEIRTAIKHRATAQAGFTLYELMITLVIVGVVLSYGMANLSDFTKNGRMTATANDLHAAFHMARSESARGKTNITICASADPMGAAADCDGTWDQGYIVFVDADGDLLRAGVAEPVLRRHDALETGVNLAVANNALYFSYASSGLGRGNVGGVPAVTQVVMCDERGNITAAGGNSAARLFVATPLGRATILRDKTLIGNALTNMGQTCP
;
A
#
# COMPACT_ATOMS: atom_id res chain seq x y z
N MET A 1 44.70 39.44 56.64
CA MET A 1 43.27 39.49 56.99
C MET A 1 42.52 38.82 55.90
N GLU A 2 42.36 37.47 55.94
CA GLU A 2 41.74 36.67 54.91
C GLU A 2 40.24 36.54 55.22
N ILE A 3 39.42 37.04 54.32
CA ILE A 3 37.96 36.90 54.40
C ILE A 3 37.57 35.58 53.71
N ARG A 4 37.29 34.56 54.52
CA ARG A 4 36.69 33.29 53.97
C ARG A 4 35.21 33.50 53.77
N THR A 5 34.82 33.61 52.52
CA THR A 5 33.41 33.61 52.09
C THR A 5 32.86 32.18 52.16
N ALA A 6 32.02 31.90 53.15
CA ALA A 6 31.33 30.59 53.28
C ALA A 6 30.20 30.49 52.23
N ILE A 7 30.36 29.64 51.24
CA ILE A 7 29.30 29.29 50.27
C ILE A 7 28.29 28.37 50.97
N LYS A 8 27.11 28.93 51.27
CA LYS A 8 25.99 28.21 51.89
C LYS A 8 25.29 27.36 50.81
N HIS A 9 25.62 26.07 50.73
CA HIS A 9 24.87 25.13 49.89
C HIS A 9 23.43 25.02 50.44
N ARG A 10 22.47 25.55 49.68
CA ARG A 10 21.05 25.26 49.91
C ARG A 10 20.81 23.81 49.49
N ALA A 11 20.59 22.91 50.42
CA ALA A 11 20.05 21.60 50.16
C ALA A 11 18.62 21.77 49.63
N THR A 12 18.40 21.50 48.37
CA THR A 12 17.04 21.37 47.77
C THR A 12 16.43 20.12 48.39
N ALA A 13 15.35 20.28 49.13
CA ALA A 13 14.58 19.17 49.69
C ALA A 13 14.03 18.36 48.47
N GLN A 14 14.42 17.11 48.37
CA GLN A 14 13.90 16.17 47.37
C GLN A 14 12.49 15.78 47.83
N ALA A 15 11.47 16.37 47.20
CA ALA A 15 10.08 15.99 47.43
C ALA A 15 9.83 14.64 46.78
N GLY A 16 9.54 13.62 47.55
CA GLY A 16 9.11 12.30 47.04
C GLY A 16 7.64 12.33 46.66
N PHE A 17 7.24 11.48 45.73
CA PHE A 17 5.84 11.28 45.34
C PHE A 17 5.03 10.68 46.48
N THR A 18 3.80 11.15 46.66
CA THR A 18 2.87 10.57 47.62
C THR A 18 2.26 9.30 47.04
N LEU A 19 1.86 8.35 47.89
CA LEU A 19 1.17 7.13 47.49
C LEU A 19 -0.14 7.45 46.72
N TYR A 20 -0.84 8.50 47.15
CA TYR A 20 -2.06 8.98 46.50
C TYR A 20 -1.82 9.50 45.07
N GLU A 21 -0.75 10.24 44.85
CA GLU A 21 -0.35 10.78 43.57
C GLU A 21 0.03 9.67 42.60
N LEU A 22 0.68 8.61 43.09
CA LEU A 22 0.98 7.42 42.29
C LEU A 22 -0.30 6.64 41.89
N MET A 23 -1.27 6.52 42.82
CA MET A 23 -2.55 5.88 42.54
C MET A 23 -3.35 6.64 41.48
N ILE A 24 -3.42 7.98 41.57
CA ILE A 24 -4.13 8.80 40.56
C ILE A 24 -3.46 8.70 39.19
N THR A 25 -2.13 8.77 39.15
CA THR A 25 -1.42 8.66 37.85
C THR A 25 -1.64 7.30 37.19
N LEU A 26 -1.65 6.20 37.94
CA LEU A 26 -1.94 4.87 37.40
C LEU A 26 -3.38 4.76 36.86
N VAL A 27 -4.36 5.36 37.54
CA VAL A 27 -5.74 5.39 37.05
C VAL A 27 -5.84 6.19 35.75
N ILE A 28 -5.25 7.38 35.68
CA ILE A 28 -5.25 8.22 34.49
C ILE A 28 -4.56 7.49 33.31
N VAL A 29 -3.39 6.90 33.56
CA VAL A 29 -2.66 6.13 32.53
C VAL A 29 -3.49 4.94 32.04
N GLY A 30 -4.14 4.20 32.93
CA GLY A 30 -5.03 3.09 32.59
C GLY A 30 -6.19 3.52 31.67
N VAL A 31 -6.83 4.63 31.97
CA VAL A 31 -7.91 5.20 31.15
C VAL A 31 -7.38 5.65 29.79
N VAL A 32 -6.27 6.38 29.72
CA VAL A 32 -5.68 6.86 28.46
C VAL A 32 -5.25 5.69 27.57
N LEU A 33 -4.62 4.65 28.14
CA LEU A 33 -4.22 3.46 27.39
C LEU A 33 -5.41 2.67 26.85
N SER A 34 -6.50 2.56 27.61
CA SER A 34 -7.69 1.82 27.14
C SER A 34 -8.35 2.47 25.93
N TYR A 35 -8.39 3.79 25.82
CA TYR A 35 -8.87 4.51 24.66
C TYR A 35 -7.83 4.57 23.50
N GLY A 36 -6.55 4.58 23.84
CA GLY A 36 -5.46 4.73 22.87
C GLY A 36 -5.30 3.49 21.97
N MET A 37 -5.43 2.28 22.52
CA MET A 37 -5.15 1.03 21.79
C MET A 37 -6.11 0.77 20.62
N ALA A 38 -7.40 1.06 20.79
CA ALA A 38 -8.39 0.87 19.71
C ALA A 38 -8.10 1.78 18.50
N ASN A 39 -7.80 3.04 18.75
CA ASN A 39 -7.49 4.01 17.70
C ASN A 39 -6.15 3.72 16.99
N LEU A 40 -5.15 3.18 17.71
CA LEU A 40 -3.85 2.82 17.16
C LEU A 40 -3.95 1.66 16.16
N SER A 41 -4.82 0.67 16.42
CA SER A 41 -5.09 -0.44 15.50
C SER A 41 -5.63 0.07 14.16
N ASP A 42 -6.65 0.92 14.18
CA ASP A 42 -7.23 1.49 12.97
C ASP A 42 -6.25 2.39 12.22
N PHE A 43 -5.42 3.14 12.93
CA PHE A 43 -4.35 3.94 12.33
C PHE A 43 -3.35 3.06 11.58
N THR A 44 -2.89 1.97 12.18
CA THR A 44 -1.95 1.02 11.56
C THR A 44 -2.56 0.36 10.33
N LYS A 45 -3.80 -0.11 10.39
CA LYS A 45 -4.53 -0.69 9.25
C LYS A 45 -4.68 0.32 8.11
N ASN A 46 -5.06 1.57 8.41
CA ASN A 46 -5.14 2.63 7.42
C ASN A 46 -3.77 2.95 6.80
N GLY A 47 -2.70 2.89 7.58
CA GLY A 47 -1.32 3.05 7.11
C GLY A 47 -0.95 2.00 6.08
N ARG A 48 -1.17 0.71 6.39
CA ARG A 48 -0.92 -0.42 5.47
C ARG A 48 -1.70 -0.29 4.16
N MET A 49 -3.01 -0.06 4.26
CA MET A 49 -3.87 0.13 3.09
C MET A 49 -3.43 1.30 2.21
N THR A 50 -2.97 2.37 2.83
CA THR A 50 -2.47 3.54 2.09
C THR A 50 -1.11 3.26 1.45
N ALA A 51 -0.21 2.57 2.14
CA ALA A 51 1.08 2.16 1.60
C ALA A 51 0.91 1.27 0.38
N THR A 52 0.14 0.18 0.48
CA THR A 52 -0.13 -0.74 -0.62
C THR A 52 -0.73 -0.03 -1.84
N ALA A 53 -1.73 0.84 -1.62
CA ALA A 53 -2.35 1.59 -2.70
C ALA A 53 -1.37 2.55 -3.39
N ASN A 54 -0.54 3.25 -2.61
CA ASN A 54 0.46 4.17 -3.14
C ASN A 54 1.58 3.44 -3.88
N ASP A 55 2.00 2.27 -3.40
CA ASP A 55 3.04 1.46 -4.05
C ASP A 55 2.59 0.97 -5.42
N LEU A 56 1.35 0.45 -5.51
CA LEU A 56 0.78 0.06 -6.80
C LEU A 56 0.64 1.27 -7.73
N HIS A 57 0.12 2.39 -7.23
CA HIS A 57 -0.02 3.63 -7.99
C HIS A 57 1.34 4.14 -8.52
N ALA A 58 2.38 4.12 -7.68
CA ALA A 58 3.72 4.50 -8.06
C ALA A 58 4.32 3.56 -9.13
N ALA A 59 4.03 2.25 -9.07
CA ALA A 59 4.47 1.28 -10.08
C ALA A 59 3.84 1.58 -11.44
N PHE A 60 2.54 1.89 -11.49
CA PHE A 60 1.85 2.26 -12.73
C PHE A 60 2.38 3.58 -13.32
N HIS A 61 2.60 4.60 -12.48
CA HIS A 61 3.19 5.86 -12.94
C HIS A 61 4.61 5.70 -13.46
N MET A 62 5.43 4.91 -12.77
CA MET A 62 6.78 4.58 -13.21
C MET A 62 6.73 3.85 -14.57
N ALA A 63 5.95 2.79 -14.69
CA ALA A 63 5.81 2.03 -15.93
C ALA A 63 5.38 2.91 -17.11
N ARG A 64 4.41 3.81 -16.89
CA ARG A 64 3.98 4.77 -17.89
C ARG A 64 5.09 5.74 -18.32
N SER A 65 5.81 6.30 -17.34
CA SER A 65 6.89 7.24 -17.64
C SER A 65 8.05 6.56 -18.36
N GLU A 66 8.41 5.34 -17.96
CA GLU A 66 9.47 4.57 -18.60
C GLU A 66 9.08 4.14 -20.03
N SER A 67 7.80 3.73 -20.26
CA SER A 67 7.34 3.36 -21.61
C SER A 67 7.42 4.55 -22.59
N ALA A 68 6.99 5.74 -22.15
CA ALA A 68 7.04 6.96 -22.97
C ALA A 68 8.48 7.44 -23.19
N ARG A 69 9.36 7.33 -22.19
CA ARG A 69 10.76 7.74 -22.24
C ARG A 69 11.60 6.77 -23.08
N GLY A 70 11.45 5.47 -22.81
CA GLY A 70 12.22 4.40 -23.46
C GLY A 70 11.71 4.03 -24.85
N LYS A 71 10.54 4.52 -25.26
CA LYS A 71 9.89 4.17 -26.54
C LYS A 71 9.71 2.66 -26.71
N THR A 72 9.46 1.94 -25.63
CA THR A 72 9.25 0.49 -25.58
C THR A 72 8.02 0.17 -24.74
N ASN A 73 7.49 -1.05 -24.86
CA ASN A 73 6.41 -1.47 -23.97
C ASN A 73 6.96 -1.77 -22.59
N ILE A 74 6.20 -1.42 -21.56
CA ILE A 74 6.50 -1.74 -20.18
C ILE A 74 5.29 -2.48 -19.59
N THR A 75 5.53 -3.66 -19.05
CA THR A 75 4.49 -4.47 -18.45
C THR A 75 4.66 -4.59 -16.94
N ILE A 76 3.54 -4.49 -16.23
CA ILE A 76 3.42 -4.77 -14.80
C ILE A 76 2.66 -6.08 -14.71
N CYS A 77 3.18 -7.06 -14.02
CA CYS A 77 2.48 -8.32 -13.83
C CYS A 77 2.65 -8.90 -12.43
N ALA A 78 1.69 -9.70 -12.01
CA ALA A 78 1.76 -10.49 -10.79
C ALA A 78 2.84 -11.56 -10.92
N SER A 79 3.62 -11.78 -9.86
CA SER A 79 4.74 -12.72 -9.84
C SER A 79 4.72 -13.55 -8.57
N ALA A 80 4.97 -14.85 -8.71
CA ALA A 80 5.05 -15.77 -7.57
C ALA A 80 6.35 -15.59 -6.76
N ASP A 81 7.44 -15.19 -7.42
CA ASP A 81 8.74 -14.87 -6.79
C ASP A 81 9.31 -13.57 -7.37
N PRO A 82 8.75 -12.41 -7.02
CA PRO A 82 9.16 -11.14 -7.61
C PRO A 82 10.60 -10.74 -7.24
N MET A 83 11.14 -11.29 -6.15
CA MET A 83 12.50 -11.00 -5.68
C MET A 83 13.54 -11.96 -6.26
N GLY A 84 13.11 -13.07 -6.84
CA GLY A 84 13.95 -14.08 -7.46
C GLY A 84 14.70 -13.58 -8.69
N ALA A 85 15.82 -14.21 -9.02
CA ALA A 85 16.61 -13.89 -10.21
C ALA A 85 15.83 -14.12 -11.51
N ALA A 86 14.94 -15.14 -11.50
CA ALA A 86 14.08 -15.53 -12.62
C ALA A 86 12.62 -15.05 -12.44
N ALA A 87 12.41 -13.92 -11.76
CA ALA A 87 11.06 -13.38 -11.58
C ALA A 87 10.32 -13.26 -12.91
N ASP A 88 9.09 -13.76 -12.97
CA ASP A 88 8.25 -13.83 -14.17
C ASP A 88 6.78 -13.55 -13.83
N CYS A 89 5.90 -13.51 -14.84
CA CYS A 89 4.46 -13.24 -14.72
C CYS A 89 3.66 -14.52 -14.43
N ASP A 90 3.98 -15.22 -13.35
CA ASP A 90 3.48 -16.56 -13.02
C ASP A 90 2.69 -16.64 -11.69
N GLY A 91 2.46 -15.50 -11.06
CA GLY A 91 1.87 -15.40 -9.74
C GLY A 91 0.51 -14.73 -9.67
N THR A 92 0.14 -14.39 -8.45
CA THR A 92 -1.04 -13.60 -8.09
C THR A 92 -0.61 -12.29 -7.41
N TRP A 93 -1.45 -11.26 -7.45
CA TRP A 93 -1.08 -9.93 -6.95
C TRP A 93 -0.74 -9.88 -5.47
N ASP A 94 -1.26 -10.79 -4.67
CA ASP A 94 -0.95 -10.94 -3.26
C ASP A 94 0.46 -11.51 -2.99
N GLN A 95 1.01 -12.29 -3.94
CA GLN A 95 2.38 -12.80 -3.88
C GLN A 95 3.42 -11.74 -4.26
N GLY A 96 2.99 -10.66 -4.91
CA GLY A 96 3.82 -9.55 -5.35
C GLY A 96 3.74 -9.30 -6.85
N TYR A 97 4.54 -8.35 -7.34
CA TYR A 97 4.54 -7.99 -8.75
C TYR A 97 5.90 -7.48 -9.22
N ILE A 98 6.10 -7.54 -10.51
CA ILE A 98 7.25 -6.96 -11.20
C ILE A 98 6.81 -5.93 -12.24
N VAL A 99 7.69 -4.98 -12.53
CA VAL A 99 7.61 -4.06 -13.66
C VAL A 99 8.82 -4.32 -14.53
N PHE A 100 8.63 -4.66 -15.79
CA PHE A 100 9.73 -5.02 -16.69
C PHE A 100 9.58 -4.42 -18.08
N VAL A 101 10.67 -4.38 -18.83
CA VAL A 101 10.67 -4.01 -20.23
C VAL A 101 10.13 -5.18 -21.05
N ASP A 102 9.01 -4.99 -21.71
CA ASP A 102 8.32 -5.99 -22.54
C ASP A 102 8.52 -5.56 -24.01
N ALA A 103 9.71 -5.83 -24.52
CA ALA A 103 10.15 -5.24 -25.79
C ALA A 103 9.37 -5.75 -27.01
N ASP A 104 9.03 -7.04 -27.04
CA ASP A 104 8.25 -7.66 -28.11
C ASP A 104 6.74 -7.59 -27.86
N GLY A 105 6.31 -7.31 -26.62
CA GLY A 105 4.94 -7.04 -26.26
C GLY A 105 4.09 -8.30 -26.09
N ASP A 106 4.69 -9.42 -25.78
CA ASP A 106 4.02 -10.71 -25.59
C ASP A 106 3.50 -10.96 -24.17
N LEU A 107 3.81 -10.05 -23.22
CA LEU A 107 3.46 -10.09 -21.79
C LEU A 107 4.27 -11.11 -20.99
N LEU A 108 5.21 -11.83 -21.62
CA LEU A 108 6.09 -12.77 -20.97
C LEU A 108 7.48 -12.14 -20.83
N ARG A 109 8.16 -12.46 -19.76
CA ARG A 109 9.50 -11.93 -19.56
C ARG A 109 10.57 -12.84 -20.15
N ALA A 110 11.28 -12.37 -21.18
CA ALA A 110 12.37 -13.10 -21.84
C ALA A 110 13.71 -12.98 -21.07
N GLY A 111 13.70 -13.19 -19.76
CA GLY A 111 14.90 -13.23 -18.93
C GLY A 111 15.73 -11.92 -18.91
N VAL A 112 17.02 -12.01 -19.21
CA VAL A 112 17.93 -10.86 -19.19
C VAL A 112 17.72 -9.87 -20.33
N ALA A 113 17.11 -10.30 -21.44
CA ALA A 113 16.79 -9.42 -22.55
C ALA A 113 15.71 -8.39 -22.20
N GLU A 114 14.89 -8.72 -21.20
CA GLU A 114 13.83 -7.88 -20.69
C GLU A 114 14.05 -7.57 -19.20
N PRO A 115 14.80 -6.50 -18.91
CA PRO A 115 15.21 -6.19 -17.56
C PRO A 115 14.02 -5.80 -16.68
N VAL A 116 14.02 -6.28 -15.43
CA VAL A 116 13.07 -5.86 -14.40
C VAL A 116 13.49 -4.48 -13.89
N LEU A 117 12.56 -3.52 -13.96
CA LEU A 117 12.75 -2.14 -13.55
C LEU A 117 12.36 -1.92 -12.08
N ARG A 118 11.36 -2.65 -11.61
CA ARG A 118 10.87 -2.59 -10.24
C ARG A 118 10.37 -3.96 -9.80
N ARG A 119 10.57 -4.25 -8.52
CA ARG A 119 10.09 -5.45 -7.84
C ARG A 119 9.31 -5.02 -6.61
N HIS A 120 8.24 -5.70 -6.32
CA HIS A 120 7.46 -5.54 -5.09
C HIS A 120 7.18 -6.91 -4.52
N ASP A 121 7.60 -7.12 -3.30
CA ASP A 121 7.40 -8.38 -2.56
C ASP A 121 5.92 -8.62 -2.26
N ALA A 122 5.61 -9.77 -1.67
CA ALA A 122 4.26 -10.12 -1.24
C ALA A 122 3.62 -9.00 -0.42
N LEU A 123 2.30 -8.87 -0.54
CA LEU A 123 1.55 -7.88 0.23
C LEU A 123 1.68 -8.14 1.73
N GLU A 124 1.59 -7.07 2.51
CA GLU A 124 1.53 -7.20 3.96
C GLU A 124 0.33 -8.04 4.40
N THR A 125 0.54 -8.87 5.41
CA THR A 125 -0.52 -9.72 5.99
C THR A 125 -1.74 -8.89 6.37
N GLY A 126 -2.91 -9.36 5.94
CA GLY A 126 -4.20 -8.72 6.22
C GLY A 126 -4.66 -7.71 5.14
N VAL A 127 -3.93 -7.57 4.03
CA VAL A 127 -4.41 -6.87 2.84
C VAL A 127 -4.76 -7.89 1.76
N ASN A 128 -5.98 -7.82 1.22
CA ASN A 128 -6.47 -8.68 0.16
C ASN A 128 -6.79 -7.85 -1.08
N LEU A 129 -6.53 -8.39 -2.25
CA LEU A 129 -6.84 -7.76 -3.53
C LEU A 129 -7.96 -8.51 -4.26
N ALA A 130 -8.99 -7.78 -4.64
CA ALA A 130 -10.01 -8.22 -5.58
C ALA A 130 -9.71 -7.56 -6.95
N VAL A 131 -9.42 -8.35 -7.96
CA VAL A 131 -9.00 -7.86 -9.28
C VAL A 131 -10.05 -8.20 -10.33
N ALA A 132 -10.44 -7.20 -11.12
CA ALA A 132 -11.42 -7.38 -12.17
C ALA A 132 -10.94 -8.43 -13.20
N ASN A 133 -11.83 -9.39 -13.53
CA ASN A 133 -11.59 -10.48 -14.48
C ASN A 133 -10.38 -11.37 -14.13
N ASN A 134 -9.94 -11.40 -12.88
CA ASN A 134 -8.71 -12.07 -12.45
C ASN A 134 -7.50 -11.72 -13.32
N ALA A 135 -7.44 -10.47 -13.78
CA ALA A 135 -6.38 -10.00 -14.65
C ALA A 135 -5.04 -9.98 -13.91
N LEU A 136 -4.01 -10.50 -14.52
CA LEU A 136 -2.68 -10.66 -13.92
C LEU A 136 -1.66 -9.64 -14.40
N TYR A 137 -2.00 -8.77 -15.36
CA TYR A 137 -1.08 -7.80 -15.92
C TYR A 137 -1.76 -6.47 -16.29
N PHE A 138 -0.94 -5.43 -16.46
CA PHE A 138 -1.23 -4.21 -17.18
C PHE A 138 -0.01 -3.80 -18.00
N SER A 139 -0.21 -3.50 -19.28
CA SER A 139 0.90 -3.11 -20.17
C SER A 139 0.70 -1.71 -20.75
N TYR A 140 1.77 -0.94 -20.75
CA TYR A 140 1.86 0.36 -21.42
C TYR A 140 2.57 0.23 -22.76
N ALA A 141 1.99 0.81 -23.80
CA ALA A 141 2.65 0.96 -25.09
C ALA A 141 3.76 2.02 -25.03
N SER A 142 4.64 2.02 -26.00
CA SER A 142 5.72 3.02 -26.19
C SER A 142 5.22 4.49 -26.26
N SER A 143 3.94 4.70 -26.37
CA SER A 143 3.29 6.02 -26.33
C SER A 143 2.89 6.47 -24.93
N GLY A 144 3.01 5.59 -23.91
CA GLY A 144 2.50 5.83 -22.56
C GLY A 144 0.99 5.61 -22.40
N LEU A 145 0.33 5.04 -23.42
CA LEU A 145 -1.07 4.60 -23.34
C LEU A 145 -1.15 3.15 -22.89
N GLY A 146 -2.24 2.79 -22.22
CA GLY A 146 -2.50 1.39 -21.87
C GLY A 146 -2.81 0.58 -23.14
N ARG A 147 -2.25 -0.64 -23.22
CA ARG A 147 -2.47 -1.54 -24.36
C ARG A 147 -3.82 -2.27 -24.30
N GLY A 148 -4.49 -2.24 -23.13
CA GLY A 148 -5.72 -3.01 -22.93
C GLY A 148 -5.46 -4.51 -22.94
N ASN A 149 -6.44 -5.28 -23.42
CA ASN A 149 -6.31 -6.73 -23.56
C ASN A 149 -5.35 -7.07 -24.69
N VAL A 150 -4.37 -7.91 -24.43
CA VAL A 150 -3.37 -8.37 -25.39
C VAL A 150 -3.56 -9.86 -25.60
N GLY A 151 -3.63 -10.32 -26.85
CA GLY A 151 -3.80 -11.74 -27.16
C GLY A 151 -5.06 -12.38 -26.57
N GLY A 152 -6.10 -11.60 -26.24
CA GLY A 152 -7.31 -12.09 -25.57
C GLY A 152 -7.17 -12.21 -24.03
N VAL A 153 -6.00 -11.98 -23.46
CA VAL A 153 -5.79 -11.97 -22.02
C VAL A 153 -6.32 -10.64 -21.44
N PRO A 154 -7.10 -10.65 -20.36
CA PRO A 154 -7.65 -9.42 -19.78
C PRO A 154 -6.58 -8.61 -19.04
N ALA A 155 -6.55 -7.31 -19.30
CA ALA A 155 -5.72 -6.37 -18.56
C ALA A 155 -6.43 -5.92 -17.28
N VAL A 156 -5.66 -5.57 -16.27
CA VAL A 156 -6.16 -4.95 -15.02
C VAL A 156 -6.84 -3.62 -15.36
N THR A 157 -8.09 -3.49 -14.98
CA THR A 157 -8.84 -2.22 -15.09
C THR A 157 -9.22 -1.67 -13.72
N GLN A 158 -9.53 -2.54 -12.79
CA GLN A 158 -9.90 -2.21 -11.42
C GLN A 158 -9.30 -3.21 -10.44
N VAL A 159 -8.84 -2.70 -9.31
CA VAL A 159 -8.38 -3.48 -8.17
C VAL A 159 -8.98 -2.90 -6.91
N VAL A 160 -9.75 -3.69 -6.16
CA VAL A 160 -10.21 -3.30 -4.84
C VAL A 160 -9.29 -3.91 -3.81
N MET A 161 -8.73 -3.07 -2.96
CA MET A 161 -7.88 -3.44 -1.84
C MET A 161 -8.72 -3.40 -0.58
N CYS A 162 -8.76 -4.50 0.16
CA CYS A 162 -9.54 -4.67 1.38
C CYS A 162 -8.65 -5.19 2.50
N ASP A 163 -8.98 -4.80 3.71
CA ASP A 163 -8.52 -5.47 4.92
C ASP A 163 -9.71 -6.14 5.63
N GLU A 164 -9.50 -6.70 6.81
CA GLU A 164 -10.53 -7.38 7.62
C GLU A 164 -11.76 -6.51 7.95
N ARG A 165 -11.68 -5.19 7.80
CA ARG A 165 -12.80 -4.27 7.99
C ARG A 165 -13.73 -4.23 6.78
N GLY A 166 -13.27 -4.68 5.63
CA GLY A 166 -14.04 -4.66 4.40
C GLY A 166 -14.37 -3.25 3.89
N ASN A 167 -15.48 -3.13 3.15
CA ASN A 167 -15.96 -1.85 2.61
C ASN A 167 -16.84 -1.10 3.62
N ILE A 168 -16.32 -0.82 4.82
CA ILE A 168 -17.02 -0.01 5.83
C ILE A 168 -16.61 1.46 5.76
N THR A 169 -17.46 2.33 6.29
CA THR A 169 -17.12 3.75 6.45
C THR A 169 -16.12 3.90 7.59
N ALA A 170 -14.91 4.35 7.29
CA ALA A 170 -13.88 4.67 8.25
C ALA A 170 -14.00 6.11 8.76
N ALA A 171 -13.19 6.49 9.75
CA ALA A 171 -13.10 7.84 10.23
C ALA A 171 -12.81 8.82 9.07
N GLY A 172 -13.57 9.92 9.01
CA GLY A 172 -13.51 10.89 7.90
C GLY A 172 -14.47 10.61 6.74
N GLY A 173 -15.40 9.64 6.87
CA GLY A 173 -16.51 9.42 5.92
C GLY A 173 -16.15 8.64 4.65
N ASN A 174 -14.88 8.29 4.46
CA ASN A 174 -14.42 7.49 3.33
C ASN A 174 -14.44 5.99 3.67
N SER A 175 -14.36 5.12 2.64
CA SER A 175 -14.22 3.69 2.86
C SER A 175 -12.87 3.32 3.51
N ALA A 176 -12.87 2.25 4.32
CA ALA A 176 -11.65 1.58 4.76
C ALA A 176 -10.92 0.92 3.58
N ALA A 177 -11.66 0.39 2.60
CA ALA A 177 -11.11 -0.16 1.37
C ALA A 177 -10.62 0.94 0.40
N ARG A 178 -9.86 0.54 -0.61
CA ARG A 178 -9.35 1.40 -1.69
C ARG A 178 -9.71 0.78 -3.04
N LEU A 179 -10.18 1.60 -3.97
CA LEU A 179 -10.38 1.21 -5.36
C LEU A 179 -9.30 1.86 -6.23
N PHE A 180 -8.44 1.04 -6.79
CA PHE A 180 -7.50 1.44 -7.82
C PHE A 180 -8.14 1.24 -9.19
N VAL A 181 -8.05 2.24 -10.06
CA VAL A 181 -8.59 2.20 -11.42
C VAL A 181 -7.49 2.52 -12.40
N ALA A 182 -7.25 1.62 -13.35
CA ALA A 182 -6.37 1.84 -14.50
C ALA A 182 -7.21 2.01 -15.77
N THR A 183 -7.03 3.11 -16.47
CA THR A 183 -7.78 3.42 -17.69
C THR A 183 -6.99 3.05 -18.94
N PRO A 184 -7.64 2.78 -20.09
CA PRO A 184 -6.95 2.54 -21.38
C PRO A 184 -6.05 3.72 -21.81
N LEU A 185 -6.34 4.94 -21.32
CA LEU A 185 -5.48 6.12 -21.54
C LEU A 185 -4.20 6.10 -20.69
N GLY A 186 -3.97 5.02 -19.95
CA GLY A 186 -2.80 4.86 -19.08
C GLY A 186 -2.84 5.69 -17.79
N ARG A 187 -4.01 6.21 -17.40
CA ARG A 187 -4.17 6.93 -16.13
C ARG A 187 -4.48 5.94 -15.01
N ALA A 188 -3.73 6.01 -13.92
CA ALA A 188 -4.00 5.30 -12.67
C ALA A 188 -4.57 6.28 -11.64
N THR A 189 -5.57 5.83 -10.86
CA THR A 189 -6.23 6.66 -9.84
C THR A 189 -6.66 5.79 -8.67
N ILE A 190 -6.59 6.34 -7.45
CA ILE A 190 -7.08 5.69 -6.23
C ILE A 190 -8.32 6.42 -5.75
N LEU A 191 -9.39 5.68 -5.51
CA LEU A 191 -10.67 6.17 -5.01
C LEU A 191 -10.98 5.55 -3.65
N ARG A 192 -11.71 6.30 -2.81
CA ARG A 192 -12.10 5.89 -1.46
C ARG A 192 -13.62 5.99 -1.23
N ASP A 193 -14.37 6.24 -2.29
CA ASP A 193 -15.83 6.31 -2.21
C ASP A 193 -16.42 4.91 -1.98
N LYS A 194 -17.20 4.78 -0.89
CA LYS A 194 -17.79 3.51 -0.47
C LYS A 194 -18.74 2.93 -1.53
N THR A 195 -19.51 3.79 -2.20
CA THR A 195 -20.49 3.36 -3.20
C THR A 195 -19.80 2.86 -4.46
N LEU A 196 -18.76 3.58 -4.93
CA LEU A 196 -17.97 3.16 -6.09
C LEU A 196 -17.24 1.83 -5.83
N ILE A 197 -16.71 1.63 -4.62
CA ILE A 197 -16.07 0.39 -4.22
C ILE A 197 -17.08 -0.76 -4.17
N GLY A 198 -18.25 -0.54 -3.58
CA GLY A 198 -19.33 -1.54 -3.53
C GLY A 198 -19.78 -1.95 -4.92
N ASN A 199 -19.97 -1.00 -5.83
CA ASN A 199 -20.33 -1.27 -7.23
C ASN A 199 -19.22 -2.05 -7.96
N ALA A 200 -17.95 -1.70 -7.73
CA ALA A 200 -16.82 -2.42 -8.32
C ALA A 200 -16.78 -3.88 -7.86
N LEU A 201 -16.92 -4.15 -6.57
CA LEU A 201 -16.98 -5.50 -6.01
C LEU A 201 -18.16 -6.31 -6.58
N THR A 202 -19.34 -5.71 -6.65
CA THR A 202 -20.53 -6.35 -7.24
C THR A 202 -20.30 -6.72 -8.70
N ASN A 203 -19.73 -5.81 -9.50
CA ASN A 203 -19.44 -6.05 -10.89
C ASN A 203 -18.38 -7.12 -11.12
N MET A 204 -17.44 -7.28 -10.19
CA MET A 204 -16.41 -8.33 -10.22
C MET A 204 -16.93 -9.68 -9.68
N GLY A 205 -18.11 -9.73 -9.05
CA GLY A 205 -18.62 -10.90 -8.34
C GLY A 205 -17.76 -11.29 -7.14
N GLN A 206 -17.07 -10.33 -6.54
CA GLN A 206 -16.16 -10.52 -5.42
C GLN A 206 -16.63 -9.74 -4.20
N THR A 207 -16.15 -10.14 -3.03
CA THR A 207 -16.43 -9.47 -1.76
C THR A 207 -15.12 -9.15 -1.05
N CYS A 208 -15.11 -8.08 -0.27
CA CYS A 208 -14.08 -7.92 0.76
C CYS A 208 -14.31 -8.95 1.88
N PRO A 209 -13.25 -9.46 2.49
CA PRO A 209 -13.34 -10.35 3.65
C PRO A 209 -14.12 -9.70 4.78
#